data_9c8fd3171db190b5b52d358d34777374
#
_entry.id   9c8fd3171db190b5b52d358d34777374
#
_cell.length_a   1.000
_cell.length_b   1.000
_cell.length_c   1.000
_cell.angle_alpha   90.00
_cell.angle_beta   90.00
_cell.angle_gamma   90.00
#
_symmetry.space_group_name_H-M   'P 1'
#
loop_
_entity.id
_entity.type
_entity.pdbx_description
1 polymer ?
#
loop_
_entity_poly.entity_id
_entity_poly.type
_entity_poly.pdbx_seq_one_letter_code
_entity_poly.pdbx_strand_id
1 'polypeptide(L)'
;MYEFYMDGVRLPVTPSALTIKISNQNKTINLINEGQRNIIKAPGLSKYSFNALLPNREYPFACYPNGYQPAQYYMSLLEKLKRECKPFEFLVIRTDDAGNLLMTNDPDKPLMVSLESYELSEDAGSYGVDVMAKIELLTYADVKTKLIEFKKSESSSGTKKATVKQMRDTTTAPKNKTYTVKQGDTLWDIARVHLGNGSKWTSIYSLNKTAIEAAAKKYGRSSSSNGWWIYPGTVLKLPS
;
A
#
# COMPACT_ATOMS: atom_id res chain seq x y z
N MET A 1 -14.70 18.39 -4.79
CA MET A 1 -13.77 18.74 -3.69
C MET A 1 -12.48 17.94 -3.86
N TYR A 2 -11.33 18.48 -3.39
CA TYR A 2 -10.04 17.77 -3.44
C TYR A 2 -9.48 17.63 -2.04
N GLU A 3 -8.95 16.45 -1.72
CA GLU A 3 -8.28 16.16 -0.45
C GLU A 3 -6.96 15.45 -0.71
N PHE A 4 -5.91 15.86 -0.02
CA PHE A 4 -4.57 15.31 -0.15
C PHE A 4 -4.14 14.71 1.19
N TYR A 5 -3.69 13.45 1.14
CA TYR A 5 -3.18 12.73 2.30
C TYR A 5 -1.76 12.25 2.03
N MET A 6 -0.88 12.45 2.99
CA MET A 6 0.50 11.97 3.01
C MET A 6 0.71 11.15 4.29
N ASP A 7 1.05 9.88 4.15
CA ASP A 7 1.23 8.96 5.29
C ASP A 7 0.03 9.00 6.28
N GLY A 8 -1.19 9.01 5.74
CA GLY A 8 -2.42 9.09 6.52
C GLY A 8 -2.74 10.49 7.08
N VAL A 9 -1.86 11.49 6.92
CA VAL A 9 -2.10 12.86 7.38
C VAL A 9 -2.70 13.70 6.25
N ARG A 10 -3.87 14.29 6.50
CA ARG A 10 -4.51 15.22 5.57
C ARG A 10 -3.79 16.56 5.57
N LEU A 11 -3.52 17.09 4.38
CA LEU A 11 -3.04 18.47 4.24
C LEU A 11 -4.15 19.46 4.61
N PRO A 12 -3.85 20.52 5.40
CA PRO A 12 -4.86 21.43 5.95
C PRO A 12 -5.50 22.28 4.87
N VAL A 13 -4.71 22.72 3.91
CA VAL A 13 -5.17 23.48 2.75
C VAL A 13 -4.93 22.64 1.50
N THR A 14 -5.97 22.48 0.71
CA THR A 14 -5.88 21.73 -0.55
C THR A 14 -4.94 22.45 -1.52
N PRO A 15 -3.91 21.77 -2.05
CA PRO A 15 -3.08 22.30 -3.11
C PRO A 15 -3.89 22.75 -4.32
N SER A 16 -3.57 23.93 -4.86
CA SER A 16 -4.27 24.51 -6.01
C SER A 16 -4.01 23.77 -7.31
N ALA A 17 -2.88 23.07 -7.41
CA ALA A 17 -2.50 22.30 -8.59
C ALA A 17 -1.70 21.07 -8.20
N LEU A 18 -1.94 19.97 -8.94
CA LEU A 18 -1.15 18.75 -8.89
C LEU A 18 -0.62 18.47 -10.29
N THR A 19 0.69 18.45 -10.45
CA THR A 19 1.35 18.06 -11.71
C THR A 19 1.83 16.64 -11.63
N ILE A 20 1.43 15.81 -12.59
CA ILE A 20 1.87 14.42 -12.72
C ILE A 20 2.71 14.31 -13.98
N LYS A 21 4.01 14.03 -13.83
CA LYS A 21 4.92 13.83 -14.95
C LYS A 21 5.18 12.34 -15.14
N ILE A 22 4.77 11.83 -16.30
CA ILE A 22 4.99 10.44 -16.71
C ILE A 22 5.93 10.47 -17.91
N SER A 23 7.03 9.75 -17.84
CA SER A 23 8.02 9.70 -18.91
C SER A 23 8.56 8.30 -19.12
N ASN A 24 8.84 7.94 -20.36
CA ASN A 24 9.53 6.71 -20.70
C ASN A 24 11.04 6.91 -20.58
N GLN A 25 11.76 5.83 -20.28
CA GLN A 25 13.23 5.83 -20.25
C GLN A 25 13.82 5.53 -21.64
N ASN A 26 13.32 6.20 -22.66
CA ASN A 26 13.76 6.02 -24.04
C ASN A 26 15.25 6.36 -24.20
N LYS A 27 15.93 5.70 -25.14
CA LYS A 27 17.31 5.99 -25.50
C LYS A 27 17.41 6.33 -26.98
N THR A 28 17.95 7.49 -27.28
CA THR A 28 18.27 7.86 -28.66
C THR A 28 19.68 7.40 -29.00
N ILE A 29 19.84 6.75 -30.14
CA ILE A 29 21.14 6.35 -30.71
C ILE A 29 21.28 6.97 -32.09
N ASN A 30 22.52 7.37 -32.42
CA ASN A 30 22.88 7.83 -33.77
C ASN A 30 23.47 6.66 -34.54
N LEU A 31 22.89 6.35 -35.66
CA LEU A 31 23.43 5.36 -36.59
C LEU A 31 24.20 6.07 -37.68
N ILE A 32 25.34 5.48 -38.09
CA ILE A 32 26.16 6.00 -39.18
C ILE A 32 25.34 5.92 -40.46
N ASN A 33 25.20 7.04 -41.18
CA ASN A 33 24.45 7.19 -42.39
C ASN A 33 22.90 7.02 -42.34
N GLU A 34 22.34 6.70 -41.14
CA GLU A 34 20.87 6.51 -41.02
C GLU A 34 20.22 7.54 -40.06
N GLY A 35 21.03 8.40 -39.40
CA GLY A 35 20.55 9.42 -38.47
C GLY A 35 20.13 8.87 -37.14
N GLN A 36 19.25 9.59 -36.44
CA GLN A 36 18.83 9.26 -35.07
C GLN A 36 17.71 8.22 -35.06
N ARG A 37 17.84 7.24 -34.18
CA ARG A 37 16.80 6.24 -33.88
C ARG A 37 16.44 6.30 -32.38
N ASN A 38 15.14 6.29 -32.12
CA ASN A 38 14.62 6.27 -30.75
C ASN A 38 14.27 4.83 -30.34
N ILE A 39 14.96 4.31 -29.33
CA ILE A 39 14.64 3.01 -28.73
C ILE A 39 13.64 3.25 -27.63
N ILE A 40 12.39 2.83 -27.85
CA ILE A 40 11.31 2.94 -26.87
C ILE A 40 11.56 1.93 -25.75
N LYS A 41 11.61 2.43 -24.52
CA LYS A 41 11.75 1.63 -23.30
C LYS A 41 10.51 1.75 -22.44
N ALA A 42 10.42 0.87 -21.44
CA ALA A 42 9.36 0.91 -20.45
C ALA A 42 9.24 2.28 -19.77
N PRO A 43 8.04 2.65 -19.28
CA PRO A 43 7.85 3.86 -18.49
C PRO A 43 8.80 3.89 -17.29
N GLY A 44 9.33 5.06 -17.00
CA GLY A 44 10.03 5.35 -15.75
C GLY A 44 9.06 5.53 -14.58
N LEU A 45 9.60 5.93 -13.45
CA LEU A 45 8.80 6.28 -12.29
C LEU A 45 8.07 7.60 -12.55
N SER A 46 6.81 7.69 -12.15
CA SER A 46 6.01 8.91 -12.26
C SER A 46 6.38 9.89 -11.15
N LYS A 47 6.52 11.16 -11.50
CA LYS A 47 6.80 12.25 -10.57
C LYS A 47 5.54 13.06 -10.32
N TYR A 48 5.24 13.31 -9.06
CA TYR A 48 4.14 14.15 -8.59
C TYR A 48 4.72 15.41 -7.97
N SER A 49 4.21 16.57 -8.33
CA SER A 49 4.65 17.83 -7.74
C SER A 49 3.46 18.74 -7.46
N PHE A 50 3.46 19.38 -6.29
CA PHE A 50 2.43 20.31 -5.86
C PHE A 50 2.97 21.27 -4.80
N ASN A 51 2.26 22.39 -4.62
CA ASN A 51 2.55 23.36 -3.58
C ASN A 51 1.48 23.28 -2.50
N ALA A 52 1.87 23.08 -1.25
CA ALA A 52 0.99 23.00 -0.09
C ALA A 52 1.21 24.20 0.82
N LEU A 53 0.14 24.91 1.15
CA LEU A 53 0.16 25.96 2.15
C LEU A 53 0.07 25.31 3.54
N LEU A 54 1.04 25.59 4.39
CA LEU A 54 1.12 25.13 5.78
C LEU A 54 0.81 26.31 6.69
N PRO A 55 -0.40 26.35 7.31
CA PRO A 55 -0.86 27.53 8.04
C PRO A 55 -0.26 27.62 9.44
N ASN A 56 0.13 28.81 9.86
CA ASN A 56 0.48 29.16 11.23
C ASN A 56 -0.66 29.86 11.97
N ARG A 57 -1.84 29.90 11.35
CA ARG A 57 -3.09 30.35 11.98
C ARG A 57 -4.26 29.50 11.50
N GLU A 58 -5.31 29.47 12.27
CA GLU A 58 -6.53 28.77 11.89
C GLU A 58 -7.30 29.54 10.83
N TYR A 59 -7.63 28.87 9.72
CA TYR A 59 -8.40 29.42 8.63
C TYR A 59 -9.74 28.70 8.48
N PRO A 60 -10.84 29.43 8.21
CA PRO A 60 -12.16 28.83 8.02
C PRO A 60 -12.27 27.92 6.80
N PHE A 61 -11.41 28.11 5.79
CA PHE A 61 -11.37 27.32 4.57
C PHE A 61 -10.45 26.10 4.65
N ALA A 62 -9.66 26.00 5.71
CA ALA A 62 -8.77 24.86 5.93
C ALA A 62 -9.52 23.76 6.68
N CYS A 63 -9.12 22.52 6.44
CA CYS A 63 -9.73 21.38 7.09
C CYS A 63 -8.77 20.74 8.10
N TYR A 64 -9.20 20.67 9.35
CA TYR A 64 -8.43 20.13 10.47
C TYR A 64 -9.17 18.96 11.12
N PRO A 65 -9.09 17.74 10.57
CA PRO A 65 -9.85 16.59 11.08
C PRO A 65 -9.61 16.29 12.56
N ASN A 66 -8.37 16.54 13.02
CA ASN A 66 -7.92 16.28 14.39
C ASN A 66 -7.64 17.59 15.19
N GLY A 67 -8.29 18.68 14.81
CA GLY A 67 -8.02 20.01 15.35
C GLY A 67 -6.85 20.72 14.65
N TYR A 68 -6.78 22.04 14.89
CA TYR A 68 -5.74 22.87 14.30
C TYR A 68 -4.33 22.39 14.65
N GLN A 69 -3.46 22.33 13.64
CA GLN A 69 -2.04 22.03 13.79
C GLN A 69 -1.23 23.14 13.08
N PRO A 70 -0.20 23.69 13.71
CA PRO A 70 0.64 24.72 13.11
C PRO A 70 1.52 24.17 11.99
N ALA A 71 2.09 25.04 11.14
CA ALA A 71 2.98 24.65 10.05
C ALA A 71 4.13 23.73 10.50
N GLN A 72 4.66 23.96 11.71
CA GLN A 72 5.72 23.15 12.29
C GLN A 72 5.37 21.64 12.37
N TYR A 73 4.11 21.31 12.61
CA TYR A 73 3.67 19.90 12.62
C TYR A 73 3.88 19.24 11.25
N TYR A 74 3.46 19.91 10.19
CA TYR A 74 3.59 19.40 8.81
C TYR A 74 5.05 19.41 8.34
N MET A 75 5.84 20.41 8.72
CA MET A 75 7.28 20.45 8.45
C MET A 75 8.00 19.27 9.11
N SER A 76 7.67 18.96 10.36
CA SER A 76 8.22 17.79 11.07
C SER A 76 7.81 16.46 10.43
N LEU A 77 6.59 16.37 9.87
CA LEU A 77 6.16 15.22 9.08
C LEU A 77 7.04 15.05 7.81
N LEU A 78 7.24 16.14 7.05
CA LEU A 78 8.10 16.10 5.86
C LEU A 78 9.54 15.71 6.19
N GLU A 79 10.08 16.27 7.26
CA GLU A 79 11.42 15.91 7.76
C GLU A 79 11.50 14.43 8.17
N LYS A 80 10.50 13.92 8.89
CA LYS A 80 10.39 12.51 9.25
C LYS A 80 10.41 11.62 8.02
N LEU A 81 9.51 11.88 7.05
CA LEU A 81 9.40 11.10 5.81
C LEU A 81 10.71 11.11 5.01
N LYS A 82 11.40 12.25 4.97
CA LYS A 82 12.69 12.38 4.29
C LYS A 82 13.80 11.60 4.99
N ARG A 83 13.84 11.64 6.33
CA ARG A 83 14.86 10.97 7.15
C ARG A 83 14.69 9.46 7.20
N GLU A 84 13.44 8.97 7.24
CA GLU A 84 13.17 7.53 7.28
C GLU A 84 13.52 6.82 5.99
N CYS A 85 13.59 7.52 4.85
CA CYS A 85 13.90 6.95 3.52
C CYS A 85 13.03 5.73 3.18
N LYS A 86 11.77 5.74 3.60
CA LYS A 86 10.81 4.67 3.34
C LYS A 86 9.71 5.15 2.42
N PRO A 87 9.13 4.26 1.58
CA PRO A 87 7.93 4.58 0.85
C PRO A 87 6.75 4.76 1.80
N PHE A 88 5.86 5.68 1.47
CA PHE A 88 4.65 5.97 2.23
C PHE A 88 3.44 6.11 1.29
N GLU A 89 2.26 6.12 1.86
CA GLU A 89 1.01 6.22 1.12
C GLU A 89 0.70 7.67 0.75
N PHE A 90 0.45 7.90 -0.54
CA PHE A 90 -0.04 9.17 -1.05
C PHE A 90 -1.42 8.97 -1.67
N LEU A 91 -2.42 9.65 -1.12
CA LEU A 91 -3.80 9.55 -1.57
C LEU A 91 -4.33 10.95 -1.94
N VAL A 92 -4.95 11.04 -3.11
CA VAL A 92 -5.67 12.24 -3.55
C VAL A 92 -7.11 11.84 -3.82
N ILE A 93 -8.02 12.30 -2.98
CA ILE A 93 -9.45 12.11 -3.12
C ILE A 93 -10.01 13.26 -3.93
N ARG A 94 -10.81 12.95 -4.94
CA ARG A 94 -11.51 13.91 -5.79
C ARG A 94 -12.99 13.57 -5.80
N THR A 95 -13.82 14.51 -5.39
CA THR A 95 -15.27 14.33 -5.40
C THR A 95 -15.93 15.38 -6.26
N ASP A 96 -17.02 15.03 -6.94
CA ASP A 96 -17.92 15.99 -7.59
C ASP A 96 -18.78 16.76 -6.56
N ASP A 97 -19.64 17.65 -7.05
CA ASP A 97 -20.53 18.45 -6.19
C ASP A 97 -21.61 17.60 -5.51
N ALA A 98 -21.89 16.40 -6.03
CA ALA A 98 -22.81 15.42 -5.45
C ALA A 98 -22.13 14.47 -4.44
N GLY A 99 -20.81 14.62 -4.23
CA GLY A 99 -20.03 13.78 -3.32
C GLY A 99 -19.57 12.45 -3.92
N ASN A 100 -19.80 12.20 -5.22
CA ASN A 100 -19.32 11.00 -5.87
C ASN A 100 -17.81 11.09 -6.10
N LEU A 101 -17.13 9.97 -5.92
CA LEU A 101 -15.71 9.86 -6.22
C LEU A 101 -15.47 10.00 -7.73
N LEU A 102 -14.72 11.00 -8.12
CA LEU A 102 -14.24 11.16 -9.48
C LEU A 102 -13.00 10.27 -9.70
N MET A 103 -11.98 10.59 -10.30
CA MET A 103 -10.78 9.79 -10.44
C MET A 103 -10.06 9.66 -9.08
N THR A 104 -10.10 8.52 -8.44
CA THR A 104 -9.25 8.22 -7.29
C THR A 104 -8.16 7.25 -7.69
N ASN A 105 -7.01 7.34 -7.06
CA ASN A 105 -6.21 6.14 -6.86
C ASN A 105 -7.11 5.21 -6.06
N ASP A 106 -7.25 3.97 -6.53
CA ASP A 106 -8.06 2.95 -5.87
C ASP A 106 -7.81 3.01 -4.35
N PRO A 107 -8.82 3.30 -3.50
CA PRO A 107 -8.62 3.38 -2.06
C PRO A 107 -8.05 2.07 -1.48
N ASP A 108 -8.33 0.94 -2.16
CA ASP A 108 -7.78 -0.37 -1.81
C ASP A 108 -6.34 -0.56 -2.31
N LYS A 109 -5.84 0.37 -3.15
CA LYS A 109 -4.46 0.39 -3.67
C LYS A 109 -3.87 1.79 -3.58
N PRO A 110 -3.51 2.25 -2.40
CA PRO A 110 -2.88 3.56 -2.23
C PRO A 110 -1.62 3.65 -3.08
N LEU A 111 -1.36 4.84 -3.59
CA LEU A 111 -0.15 5.10 -4.35
C LEU A 111 1.05 5.14 -3.40
N MET A 112 1.93 4.15 -3.50
CA MET A 112 3.18 4.17 -2.76
C MET A 112 4.17 5.11 -3.42
N VAL A 113 4.68 6.07 -2.66
CA VAL A 113 5.62 7.09 -3.12
C VAL A 113 6.78 7.24 -2.14
N SER A 114 7.87 7.81 -2.63
CA SER A 114 8.97 8.33 -1.81
C SER A 114 9.02 9.85 -1.93
N LEU A 115 9.43 10.53 -0.87
CA LEU A 115 9.65 11.97 -0.89
C LEU A 115 10.99 12.26 -1.59
N GLU A 116 10.91 12.74 -2.84
CA GLU A 116 12.10 13.08 -3.64
C GLU A 116 12.78 14.35 -3.14
N SER A 117 12.00 15.42 -3.05
CA SER A 117 12.45 16.70 -2.52
C SER A 117 11.29 17.50 -1.94
N TYR A 118 11.60 18.39 -1.03
CA TYR A 118 10.70 19.46 -0.63
C TYR A 118 11.49 20.75 -0.43
N GLU A 119 10.85 21.86 -0.70
CA GLU A 119 11.37 23.21 -0.53
C GLU A 119 10.37 24.01 0.30
N LEU A 120 10.86 24.65 1.35
CA LEU A 120 10.04 25.51 2.21
C LEU A 120 10.35 26.95 1.88
N SER A 121 9.30 27.74 1.64
CA SER A 121 9.40 29.17 1.35
C SER A 121 8.56 29.94 2.35
N GLU A 122 9.17 30.90 2.99
CA GLU A 122 8.53 31.88 3.87
C GLU A 122 8.60 33.24 3.16
N ASP A 123 7.44 33.80 2.83
CA ASP A 123 7.33 35.09 2.17
C ASP A 123 6.22 35.88 2.86
N ALA A 124 6.65 36.83 3.70
CA ALA A 124 5.75 37.67 4.48
C ALA A 124 4.82 38.55 3.60
N GLY A 125 5.23 38.87 2.37
CA GLY A 125 4.42 39.62 1.43
C GLY A 125 3.32 38.80 0.77
N SER A 126 3.60 37.55 0.46
CA SER A 126 2.70 36.64 -0.27
C SER A 126 1.87 35.77 0.65
N TYR A 127 2.46 35.22 1.72
CA TYR A 127 1.85 34.23 2.60
C TYR A 127 1.70 34.70 4.04
N GLY A 128 2.21 35.86 4.38
CA GLY A 128 2.19 36.41 5.73
C GLY A 128 3.04 35.57 6.68
N VAL A 129 2.41 34.95 7.69
CA VAL A 129 3.08 34.11 8.68
C VAL A 129 3.10 32.63 8.29
N ASP A 130 2.50 32.27 7.16
CA ASP A 130 2.37 30.88 6.73
C ASP A 130 3.58 30.42 5.91
N VAL A 131 3.74 29.11 5.76
CA VAL A 131 4.84 28.51 5.02
C VAL A 131 4.30 27.83 3.76
N MET A 132 4.91 28.09 2.62
CA MET A 132 4.63 27.37 1.39
C MET A 132 5.63 26.22 1.24
N ALA A 133 5.11 25.00 1.15
CA ALA A 133 5.91 23.81 0.90
C ALA A 133 5.71 23.37 -0.56
N LYS A 134 6.77 23.40 -1.36
CA LYS A 134 6.82 22.74 -2.67
C LYS A 134 7.29 21.31 -2.47
N ILE A 135 6.46 20.36 -2.84
CA ILE A 135 6.68 18.93 -2.57
C ILE A 135 6.79 18.18 -3.88
N GLU A 136 7.81 17.33 -3.98
CA GLU A 136 8.04 16.46 -5.11
C GLU A 136 8.11 15.01 -4.63
N LEU A 137 7.22 14.18 -5.17
CA LEU A 137 7.12 12.76 -4.85
C LEU A 137 7.45 11.93 -6.09
N LEU A 138 8.02 10.77 -5.86
CA LEU A 138 8.33 9.80 -6.91
C LEU A 138 7.59 8.48 -6.59
N THR A 139 6.94 7.86 -7.58
CA THR A 139 6.31 6.55 -7.37
C THR A 139 7.35 5.54 -6.91
N TYR A 140 6.98 4.75 -5.92
CA TYR A 140 7.81 3.64 -5.47
C TYR A 140 7.40 2.37 -6.20
N ALA A 141 8.37 1.70 -6.78
CA ALA A 141 8.21 0.37 -7.35
C ALA A 141 9.10 -0.61 -6.59
N ASP A 142 8.50 -1.65 -6.07
CA ASP A 142 9.22 -2.69 -5.34
C ASP A 142 10.25 -3.37 -6.24
N VAL A 143 11.47 -3.49 -5.76
CA VAL A 143 12.53 -4.20 -6.47
C VAL A 143 12.36 -5.70 -6.24
N LYS A 144 11.72 -6.37 -7.21
CA LYS A 144 11.51 -7.83 -7.16
C LYS A 144 12.56 -8.54 -8.01
N THR A 145 13.25 -9.49 -7.41
CA THR A 145 14.14 -10.39 -8.15
C THR A 145 13.29 -11.30 -9.05
N LYS A 146 13.50 -11.25 -10.36
CA LYS A 146 12.87 -12.18 -11.30
C LYS A 146 13.71 -13.45 -11.38
N LEU A 147 13.17 -14.57 -10.92
CA LEU A 147 13.75 -15.88 -11.18
C LEU A 147 13.34 -16.35 -12.59
N ILE A 148 14.31 -16.66 -13.41
CA ILE A 148 14.07 -17.23 -14.73
C ILE A 148 14.20 -18.75 -14.58
N GLU A 149 13.07 -19.47 -14.61
CA GLU A 149 13.05 -20.92 -14.67
C GLU A 149 13.13 -21.38 -16.14
N PHE A 150 14.18 -22.07 -16.48
CA PHE A 150 14.29 -22.71 -17.78
C PHE A 150 13.57 -24.07 -17.74
N LYS A 151 12.38 -24.14 -18.29
CA LYS A 151 11.73 -25.44 -18.52
C LYS A 151 12.40 -26.10 -19.73
N LYS A 152 13.01 -27.24 -19.51
CA LYS A 152 13.47 -28.12 -20.57
C LYS A 152 12.23 -28.71 -21.26
N SER A 153 11.86 -28.21 -22.42
CA SER A 153 10.83 -28.84 -23.24
C SER A 153 11.46 -30.05 -23.90
N GLU A 154 10.96 -31.22 -23.60
CA GLU A 154 11.25 -32.46 -24.34
C GLU A 154 10.47 -32.44 -25.65
N SER A 155 10.88 -31.62 -26.58
CA SER A 155 10.47 -31.73 -27.97
C SER A 155 11.68 -31.45 -28.85
N SER A 156 11.92 -32.38 -29.71
CA SER A 156 13.03 -32.48 -30.66
C SER A 156 13.01 -31.36 -31.71
N SER A 157 13.35 -30.14 -31.35
CA SER A 157 13.76 -29.08 -32.25
C SER A 157 14.35 -27.93 -31.45
N GLY A 158 15.58 -27.63 -31.69
CA GLY A 158 16.52 -26.88 -30.86
C GLY A 158 16.29 -25.39 -30.62
N THR A 159 15.13 -24.93 -30.23
CA THR A 159 14.92 -23.52 -29.84
C THR A 159 14.51 -23.43 -28.39
N LYS A 160 15.42 -23.02 -27.53
CA LYS A 160 15.14 -22.75 -26.09
C LYS A 160 14.29 -21.48 -25.97
N LYS A 161 12.97 -21.61 -25.74
CA LYS A 161 12.12 -20.47 -25.35
C LYS A 161 12.27 -20.23 -23.84
N ALA A 162 12.84 -19.09 -23.47
CA ALA A 162 12.84 -18.63 -22.08
C ALA A 162 11.46 -18.02 -21.78
N THR A 163 10.72 -18.61 -20.82
CA THR A 163 9.48 -18.03 -20.32
C THR A 163 9.79 -17.32 -19.00
N VAL A 164 9.58 -16.03 -18.96
CA VAL A 164 9.69 -15.24 -17.73
C VAL A 164 8.43 -15.49 -16.89
N LYS A 165 8.55 -16.26 -15.82
CA LYS A 165 7.47 -16.40 -14.85
C LYS A 165 7.68 -15.34 -13.77
N GLN A 166 6.76 -14.40 -13.68
CA GLN A 166 6.74 -13.44 -12.59
C GLN A 166 6.39 -14.23 -11.32
N MET A 167 7.36 -14.44 -10.45
CA MET A 167 7.07 -15.05 -9.15
C MET A 167 6.20 -14.08 -8.34
N ARG A 168 5.10 -14.62 -7.79
CA ARG A 168 4.40 -13.97 -6.68
C ARG A 168 5.41 -13.71 -5.58
N ASP A 169 5.25 -12.57 -4.90
CA ASP A 169 6.04 -12.23 -3.73
C ASP A 169 6.20 -13.42 -2.77
N THR A 170 7.40 -13.97 -2.70
CA THR A 170 7.73 -14.97 -1.68
C THR A 170 8.12 -14.31 -0.34
N THR A 171 8.18 -12.99 -0.29
CA THR A 171 8.33 -12.24 0.98
C THR A 171 7.06 -12.27 1.83
N THR A 172 5.92 -12.65 1.21
CA THR A 172 4.73 -13.04 1.93
C THR A 172 4.41 -14.51 1.62
N ALA A 173 5.38 -15.42 1.80
CA ALA A 173 4.96 -16.74 2.24
C ALA A 173 4.11 -16.47 3.48
N PRO A 174 2.81 -16.85 3.51
CA PRO A 174 2.03 -16.70 4.70
C PRO A 174 2.83 -17.44 5.78
N LYS A 175 3.41 -16.71 6.72
CA LYS A 175 3.79 -17.30 7.99
C LYS A 175 2.48 -17.89 8.45
N ASN A 176 2.34 -19.21 8.39
CA ASN A 176 1.18 -19.93 8.91
C ASN A 176 1.02 -19.42 10.33
N LYS A 177 0.19 -18.38 10.50
CA LYS A 177 -0.11 -17.84 11.83
C LYS A 177 -0.84 -18.97 12.51
N THR A 178 -0.20 -19.56 13.51
CA THR A 178 -0.83 -20.56 14.35
C THR A 178 -1.37 -19.87 15.58
N TYR A 179 -2.51 -20.29 16.03
CA TYR A 179 -3.14 -19.83 17.26
C TYR A 179 -3.43 -21.03 18.16
N THR A 180 -3.05 -20.95 19.42
CA THR A 180 -3.39 -21.98 20.41
C THR A 180 -4.64 -21.56 21.15
N VAL A 181 -5.70 -22.37 21.06
CA VAL A 181 -7.00 -22.13 21.69
C VAL A 181 -6.83 -22.01 23.20
N LYS A 182 -7.41 -20.95 23.77
CA LYS A 182 -7.49 -20.69 25.21
C LYS A 182 -8.88 -21.04 25.73
N GLN A 183 -9.00 -21.11 27.05
CA GLN A 183 -10.30 -21.34 27.69
C GLN A 183 -11.25 -20.16 27.41
N GLY A 184 -12.47 -20.48 26.93
CA GLY A 184 -13.49 -19.48 26.58
C GLY A 184 -13.44 -19.00 25.14
N ASP A 185 -12.46 -19.41 24.32
CA ASP A 185 -12.38 -19.04 22.92
C ASP A 185 -13.49 -19.70 22.09
N THR A 186 -13.95 -18.96 21.07
CA THR A 186 -14.79 -19.49 19.98
C THR A 186 -14.10 -19.29 18.63
N LEU A 187 -14.39 -20.14 17.64
CA LEU A 187 -13.87 -19.94 16.29
C LEU A 187 -14.30 -18.60 15.69
N TRP A 188 -15.47 -18.10 16.08
CA TRP A 188 -15.97 -16.80 15.66
C TRP A 188 -15.11 -15.66 16.22
N ASP A 189 -14.79 -15.69 17.51
CA ASP A 189 -13.96 -14.65 18.13
C ASP A 189 -12.53 -14.69 17.62
N ILE A 190 -11.96 -15.89 17.43
CA ILE A 190 -10.65 -16.06 16.82
C ILE A 190 -10.64 -15.48 15.40
N ALA A 191 -11.67 -15.74 14.59
CA ALA A 191 -11.79 -15.20 13.24
C ALA A 191 -11.94 -13.66 13.28
N ARG A 192 -12.74 -13.13 14.20
CA ARG A 192 -12.93 -11.69 14.36
C ARG A 192 -11.62 -10.98 14.70
N VAL A 193 -10.85 -11.52 15.64
CA VAL A 193 -9.62 -10.91 16.14
C VAL A 193 -8.47 -11.04 15.13
N HIS A 194 -8.32 -12.20 14.51
CA HIS A 194 -7.15 -12.50 13.68
C HIS A 194 -7.36 -12.32 12.17
N LEU A 195 -8.62 -12.38 11.70
CA LEU A 195 -8.98 -12.22 10.28
C LEU A 195 -9.86 -11.00 10.02
N GLY A 196 -10.12 -10.19 11.07
CA GLY A 196 -10.94 -8.97 10.99
C GLY A 196 -12.45 -9.22 10.79
N ASN A 197 -12.88 -10.49 10.61
CA ASN A 197 -14.28 -10.82 10.36
C ASN A 197 -14.64 -12.18 10.97
N GLY A 198 -15.60 -12.19 11.91
CA GLY A 198 -16.07 -13.40 12.58
C GLY A 198 -16.68 -14.44 11.63
N SER A 199 -17.32 -14.02 10.52
CA SER A 199 -17.90 -14.95 9.53
C SER A 199 -16.88 -15.87 8.85
N LYS A 200 -15.58 -15.51 8.91
CA LYS A 200 -14.48 -16.33 8.39
C LYS A 200 -14.12 -17.53 9.28
N TRP A 201 -14.85 -17.78 10.37
CA TRP A 201 -14.65 -18.93 11.23
C TRP A 201 -14.73 -20.27 10.46
N THR A 202 -15.56 -20.33 9.42
CA THR A 202 -15.70 -21.51 8.55
C THR A 202 -14.39 -21.86 7.83
N SER A 203 -13.62 -20.86 7.42
CA SER A 203 -12.30 -21.04 6.80
C SER A 203 -11.29 -21.60 7.79
N ILE A 204 -11.33 -21.13 9.06
CA ILE A 204 -10.49 -21.67 10.13
C ILE A 204 -10.87 -23.14 10.39
N TYR A 205 -12.17 -23.44 10.48
CA TYR A 205 -12.65 -24.80 10.70
C TYR A 205 -12.22 -25.73 9.56
N SER A 206 -12.44 -25.35 8.30
CA SER A 206 -12.08 -26.18 7.14
C SER A 206 -10.58 -26.51 7.11
N LEU A 207 -9.73 -25.52 7.44
CA LEU A 207 -8.29 -25.70 7.46
C LEU A 207 -7.81 -26.61 8.60
N ASN A 208 -8.57 -26.68 9.71
CA ASN A 208 -8.19 -27.37 10.94
C ASN A 208 -9.14 -28.49 11.33
N LYS A 209 -10.03 -28.92 10.44
CA LYS A 209 -11.07 -29.92 10.73
C LYS A 209 -10.54 -31.15 11.43
N THR A 210 -9.46 -31.72 10.93
CA THR A 210 -8.85 -32.94 11.51
C THR A 210 -8.39 -32.72 12.94
N ALA A 211 -7.75 -31.58 13.24
CA ALA A 211 -7.24 -31.27 14.57
C ALA A 211 -8.38 -30.99 15.56
N ILE A 212 -9.41 -30.26 15.12
CA ILE A 212 -10.58 -29.91 15.94
C ILE A 212 -11.41 -31.16 16.26
N GLU A 213 -11.67 -32.02 15.27
CA GLU A 213 -12.42 -33.27 15.47
C GLU A 213 -11.63 -34.25 16.35
N ALA A 214 -10.30 -34.35 16.20
CA ALA A 214 -9.46 -35.20 17.07
C ALA A 214 -9.49 -34.69 18.53
N ALA A 215 -9.44 -33.36 18.73
CA ALA A 215 -9.59 -32.75 20.04
C ALA A 215 -10.96 -33.10 20.66
N ALA A 216 -12.06 -32.95 19.90
CA ALA A 216 -13.40 -33.25 20.36
C ALA A 216 -13.53 -34.71 20.82
N LYS A 217 -12.97 -35.64 20.05
CA LYS A 217 -12.94 -37.08 20.40
C LYS A 217 -12.13 -37.33 21.68
N LYS A 218 -10.99 -36.69 21.86
CA LYS A 218 -10.17 -36.80 23.07
C LYS A 218 -10.93 -36.34 24.31
N TYR A 219 -11.83 -35.41 24.18
CA TYR A 219 -12.68 -34.92 25.27
C TYR A 219 -14.05 -35.60 25.35
N GLY A 220 -14.19 -36.82 24.77
CA GLY A 220 -15.36 -37.67 24.91
C GLY A 220 -16.56 -37.31 24.05
N ARG A 221 -16.39 -36.51 23.02
CA ARG A 221 -17.46 -36.15 22.06
C ARG A 221 -17.33 -36.95 20.78
N SER A 222 -18.45 -37.28 20.16
CA SER A 222 -18.47 -37.93 18.84
C SER A 222 -18.01 -37.02 17.71
N SER A 223 -18.23 -35.69 17.86
CA SER A 223 -17.91 -34.64 16.86
C SER A 223 -17.77 -33.29 17.53
N SER A 224 -17.08 -32.33 16.87
CA SER A 224 -17.00 -30.95 17.28
C SER A 224 -18.25 -30.12 16.93
N SER A 225 -19.26 -30.71 16.30
CA SER A 225 -20.42 -29.98 15.76
C SER A 225 -20.01 -28.82 14.84
N ASN A 226 -19.23 -29.14 13.81
CA ASN A 226 -18.70 -28.16 12.85
C ASN A 226 -17.84 -27.04 13.49
N GLY A 227 -17.09 -27.40 14.54
CA GLY A 227 -16.22 -26.44 15.23
C GLY A 227 -16.89 -25.61 16.31
N TRP A 228 -18.13 -25.95 16.68
CA TRP A 228 -18.80 -25.36 17.84
C TRP A 228 -18.04 -25.68 19.16
N TRP A 229 -17.53 -26.92 19.25
CA TRP A 229 -16.75 -27.37 20.39
C TRP A 229 -15.26 -27.38 20.04
N ILE A 230 -14.54 -26.37 20.51
CA ILE A 230 -13.08 -26.31 20.45
C ILE A 230 -12.51 -26.39 21.88
N TYR A 231 -11.32 -26.93 22.02
CA TYR A 231 -10.74 -27.21 23.32
C TYR A 231 -9.41 -26.48 23.52
N PRO A 232 -9.16 -25.95 24.73
CA PRO A 232 -7.90 -25.30 25.06
C PRO A 232 -6.70 -26.19 24.76
N GLY A 233 -5.62 -25.60 24.26
CA GLY A 233 -4.41 -26.32 23.85
C GLY A 233 -4.43 -26.83 22.40
N THR A 234 -5.57 -26.76 21.70
CA THR A 234 -5.63 -27.10 20.27
C THR A 234 -4.91 -26.01 19.47
N VAL A 235 -3.93 -26.43 18.64
CA VAL A 235 -3.21 -25.50 17.75
C VAL A 235 -3.94 -25.40 16.42
N LEU A 236 -4.41 -24.21 16.08
CA LEU A 236 -5.13 -23.89 14.85
C LEU A 236 -4.21 -23.15 13.87
N LYS A 237 -4.23 -23.53 12.61
CA LYS A 237 -3.63 -22.78 11.50
C LYS A 237 -4.63 -21.71 11.07
N LEU A 238 -4.20 -20.45 11.00
CA LEU A 238 -5.04 -19.36 10.53
C LEU A 238 -4.85 -19.17 9.02
N PRO A 239 -5.93 -19.02 8.25
CA PRO A 239 -5.82 -18.66 6.84
C PRO A 239 -5.21 -17.26 6.71
N SER A 240 -4.43 -17.08 5.67
CA SER A 240 -3.81 -15.78 5.30
C SER A 240 -4.81 -14.88 4.60
#